data_d14cc5110d237ce5a6ff1e2d1b72152c
#
_entry.id   d14cc5110d237ce5a6ff1e2d1b72152c
#
_cell.length_a   1.000
_cell.length_b   1.000
_cell.length_c   1.000
_cell.angle_alpha   90.00
_cell.angle_beta   90.00
_cell.angle_gamma   90.00
#
_symmetry.space_group_name_H-M   'P 1'
#
loop_
_entity.id
_entity.type
_entity.pdbx_description
1 polymer ?
#
loop_
_entity_poly.entity_id
_entity_poly.type
_entity_poly.pdbx_seq_one_letter_code
_entity_poly.pdbx_strand_id
1 'polypeptide(L)'
;MKDDRAYLLHMRDAATRILSYTAQGQAAFVASEQMQDATIRNLEIIGEAAKSLSEATRSRRADIPWRQIAGMRDKLIHQYFGVNLELVWSTVEIEIPRLKKAVEELLGAM
;
A
#
# COMPACT_ATOMS: atom_id res chain seq x y z
N MET A 1 2.84 -21.97 9.24
CA MET A 1 1.53 -21.63 8.68
C MET A 1 1.43 -20.13 8.55
N LYS A 2 1.07 -19.64 7.37
CA LYS A 2 0.97 -18.20 7.15
C LYS A 2 -0.30 -17.67 7.81
N ASP A 3 -0.15 -16.58 8.51
CA ASP A 3 -1.27 -15.90 9.13
C ASP A 3 -1.72 -14.75 8.22
N ASP A 4 -2.58 -15.06 7.26
CA ASP A 4 -3.09 -14.07 6.31
C ASP A 4 -3.81 -12.93 7.02
N ARG A 5 -4.51 -13.23 8.13
CA ARG A 5 -5.19 -12.19 8.89
C ARG A 5 -4.23 -11.14 9.40
N ALA A 6 -3.08 -11.56 9.93
CA ALA A 6 -2.07 -10.61 10.42
C ALA A 6 -1.53 -9.73 9.30
N TYR A 7 -1.27 -10.30 8.13
CA TYR A 7 -0.82 -9.54 6.98
C TYR A 7 -1.88 -8.55 6.50
N LEU A 8 -3.14 -8.96 6.46
CA LEU A 8 -4.24 -8.06 6.09
C LEU A 8 -4.39 -6.91 7.09
N LEU A 9 -4.23 -7.19 8.38
CA LEU A 9 -4.26 -6.14 9.40
C LEU A 9 -3.11 -5.14 9.22
N HIS A 10 -1.90 -5.63 8.91
CA HIS A 10 -0.75 -4.76 8.61
C HIS A 10 -1.04 -3.87 7.41
N MET A 11 -1.64 -4.43 6.36
CA MET A 11 -1.99 -3.68 5.16
C MET A 11 -3.04 -2.62 5.46
N ARG A 12 -4.07 -2.98 6.21
CA ARG A 12 -5.12 -2.04 6.60
C ARG A 12 -4.55 -0.87 7.39
N ASP A 13 -3.72 -1.17 8.38
CA ASP A 13 -3.14 -0.15 9.25
C ASP A 13 -2.19 0.76 8.47
N ALA A 14 -1.37 0.19 7.59
CA ALA A 14 -0.49 0.97 6.74
C ALA A 14 -1.28 1.87 5.78
N ALA A 15 -2.34 1.36 5.17
CA ALA A 15 -3.21 2.14 4.28
C ALA A 15 -3.87 3.30 5.05
N THR A 16 -4.34 3.03 6.25
CA THR A 16 -4.94 4.05 7.11
C THR A 16 -3.94 5.17 7.44
N ARG A 17 -2.70 4.81 7.76
CA ARG A 17 -1.64 5.79 8.02
C ARG A 17 -1.35 6.63 6.78
N ILE A 18 -1.24 6.00 5.62
CA ILE A 18 -0.98 6.72 4.36
C ILE A 18 -2.08 7.76 4.11
N LEU A 19 -3.34 7.35 4.22
CA LEU A 19 -4.46 8.27 3.99
C LEU A 19 -4.46 9.42 4.97
N SER A 20 -4.04 9.18 6.21
CA SER A 20 -3.89 10.23 7.22
C SER A 20 -2.77 11.20 6.85
N TYR A 21 -1.60 10.69 6.47
CA TYR A 21 -0.44 11.52 6.11
C TYR A 21 -0.69 12.36 4.86
N THR A 22 -1.55 11.90 3.97
CA THR A 22 -1.79 12.55 2.68
C THR A 22 -3.10 13.31 2.62
N ALA A 23 -3.79 13.46 3.76
CA ALA A 23 -5.10 14.09 3.83
C ALA A 23 -5.10 15.57 3.39
N GLN A 24 -3.95 16.24 3.49
CA GLN A 24 -3.80 17.64 3.10
C GLN A 24 -3.67 17.85 1.59
N GLY A 25 -3.56 16.76 0.83
CA GLY A 25 -3.53 16.82 -0.64
C GLY A 25 -2.13 16.81 -1.24
N GLN A 26 -2.10 16.82 -2.56
CA GLN A 26 -0.87 16.63 -3.33
C GLN A 26 0.16 17.73 -3.07
N ALA A 27 -0.28 18.98 -3.02
CA ALA A 27 0.65 20.10 -2.83
C ALA A 27 1.40 19.99 -1.50
N ALA A 28 0.68 19.64 -0.42
CA ALA A 28 1.29 19.43 0.89
C ALA A 28 2.24 18.23 0.89
N PHE A 29 1.88 17.16 0.20
CA PHE A 29 2.71 15.96 0.06
C PHE A 29 4.02 16.28 -0.67
N VAL A 30 3.95 17.00 -1.77
CA VAL A 30 5.14 17.37 -2.58
C VAL A 30 6.06 18.32 -1.79
N ALA A 31 5.48 19.14 -0.92
CA ALA A 31 6.25 20.09 -0.12
C ALA A 31 6.86 19.49 1.15
N SER A 32 6.53 18.26 1.51
CA SER A 32 6.97 17.65 2.77
C SER A 32 7.74 16.36 2.55
N GLU A 33 9.05 16.44 2.68
CA GLU A 33 9.91 15.26 2.63
C GLU A 33 9.54 14.25 3.71
N GLN A 34 9.15 14.73 4.87
CA GLN A 34 8.73 13.88 5.99
C GLN A 34 7.47 13.08 5.64
N MET A 35 6.48 13.71 5.01
CA MET A 35 5.28 13.01 4.55
C MET A 35 5.60 12.00 3.46
N GLN A 36 6.51 12.35 2.56
CA GLN A 36 6.97 11.45 1.50
C GLN A 36 7.60 10.20 2.08
N ASP A 37 8.54 10.36 3.01
CA ASP A 37 9.25 9.25 3.63
C ASP A 37 8.30 8.35 4.41
N ALA A 38 7.39 8.93 5.18
CA ALA A 38 6.40 8.16 5.95
C ALA A 38 5.48 7.37 5.03
N THR A 39 5.04 7.97 3.93
CA THR A 39 4.17 7.32 2.95
C THR A 39 4.89 6.15 2.28
N ILE A 40 6.12 6.38 1.83
CA ILE A 40 6.92 5.34 1.18
C ILE A 40 7.16 4.17 2.12
N ARG A 41 7.48 4.44 3.39
CA ARG A 41 7.67 3.38 4.38
C ARG A 41 6.42 2.51 4.50
N ASN A 42 5.25 3.11 4.52
CA ASN A 42 4.00 2.36 4.63
C ASN A 42 3.64 1.63 3.34
N LEU A 43 4.00 2.17 2.18
CA LEU A 43 3.86 1.45 0.91
C LEU A 43 4.75 0.20 0.89
N GLU A 44 5.95 0.27 1.46
CA GLU A 44 6.81 -0.90 1.62
C GLU A 44 6.17 -1.97 2.51
N ILE A 45 5.58 -1.55 3.61
CA ILE A 45 4.88 -2.47 4.53
C ILE A 45 3.75 -3.18 3.78
N ILE A 46 2.97 -2.45 3.00
CA ILE A 46 1.89 -3.03 2.20
C ILE A 46 2.45 -4.04 1.20
N GLY A 47 3.51 -3.69 0.49
CA GLY A 47 4.13 -4.58 -0.49
C GLY A 47 4.63 -5.87 0.12
N GLU A 48 5.30 -5.79 1.26
CA GLU A 48 5.80 -6.97 1.99
C GLU A 48 4.65 -7.85 2.48
N ALA A 49 3.60 -7.25 3.02
CA ALA A 49 2.44 -8.00 3.48
C ALA A 49 1.71 -8.68 2.31
N ALA A 50 1.53 -7.98 1.20
CA ALA A 50 0.90 -8.53 0.00
C ALA A 50 1.67 -9.75 -0.53
N LYS A 51 2.99 -9.66 -0.52
CA LYS A 51 3.87 -10.73 -0.95
C LYS A 51 3.72 -11.99 -0.10
N SER A 52 3.37 -11.82 1.16
CA SER A 52 3.25 -12.90 2.14
C SER A 52 1.85 -13.52 2.19
N LEU A 53 0.85 -12.91 1.57
CA LEU A 53 -0.50 -13.46 1.52
C LEU A 53 -0.53 -14.77 0.73
N SER A 54 -1.38 -15.71 1.16
CA SER A 54 -1.62 -16.94 0.44
C SER A 54 -2.33 -16.66 -0.89
N GLU A 55 -2.14 -17.55 -1.85
CA GLU A 55 -2.83 -17.46 -3.13
C GLU A 55 -4.35 -17.58 -2.95
N ALA A 56 -4.79 -18.40 -2.00
CA ALA A 56 -6.21 -18.57 -1.71
C ALA A 56 -6.86 -17.24 -1.32
N THR A 57 -6.21 -16.48 -0.45
CA THR A 57 -6.73 -15.17 -0.03
C THR A 57 -6.71 -14.17 -1.19
N ARG A 58 -5.61 -14.12 -1.94
CA ARG A 58 -5.51 -13.21 -3.09
C ARG A 58 -6.57 -13.51 -4.15
N SER A 59 -6.89 -14.76 -4.36
CA SER A 59 -7.90 -15.18 -5.35
C SER A 59 -9.30 -14.72 -4.99
N ARG A 60 -9.58 -14.47 -3.72
CA ARG A 60 -10.88 -13.96 -3.27
C ARG A 60 -11.14 -12.52 -3.71
N ARG A 61 -10.11 -11.79 -4.04
CA ARG A 61 -10.19 -10.43 -4.58
C ARG A 61 -9.24 -10.33 -5.76
N ALA A 62 -9.54 -11.11 -6.81
CA ALA A 62 -8.71 -11.16 -8.02
C ALA A 62 -8.68 -9.83 -8.79
N ASP A 63 -9.61 -8.92 -8.50
CA ASP A 63 -9.64 -7.57 -9.07
C ASP A 63 -8.53 -6.67 -8.54
N ILE A 64 -7.90 -7.04 -7.41
CA ILE A 64 -6.79 -6.28 -6.85
C ILE A 64 -5.49 -6.73 -7.52
N PRO A 65 -4.65 -5.80 -8.00
CA PRO A 65 -3.40 -6.14 -8.68
C PRO A 65 -2.31 -6.52 -7.67
N TRP A 66 -2.46 -7.65 -7.01
CA TRP A 66 -1.58 -8.11 -5.94
C TRP A 66 -0.10 -8.15 -6.32
N ARG A 67 0.19 -8.63 -7.54
CA ARG A 67 1.57 -8.72 -8.01
C ARG A 67 2.21 -7.34 -8.12
N GLN A 68 1.46 -6.38 -8.65
CA GLN A 68 1.94 -5.00 -8.79
C GLN A 68 2.12 -4.35 -7.43
N ILE A 69 1.22 -4.61 -6.50
CA ILE A 69 1.32 -4.11 -5.13
C ILE A 69 2.55 -4.70 -4.44
N ALA A 70 2.77 -6.02 -4.56
CA ALA A 70 3.94 -6.67 -4.00
C ALA A 70 5.25 -6.14 -4.60
N GLY A 71 5.24 -5.79 -5.88
CA GLY A 71 6.40 -5.25 -6.59
C GLY A 71 6.57 -3.75 -6.45
N MET A 72 5.64 -3.06 -5.83
CA MET A 72 5.66 -1.60 -5.72
C MET A 72 6.91 -1.08 -5.02
N ARG A 73 7.38 -1.78 -3.99
CA ARG A 73 8.60 -1.43 -3.29
C ARG A 73 9.78 -1.31 -4.28
N ASP A 74 9.93 -2.29 -5.17
CA ASP A 74 11.02 -2.31 -6.13
C ASP A 74 10.95 -1.13 -7.09
N LYS A 75 9.73 -0.77 -7.52
CA LYS A 75 9.53 0.39 -8.38
C LYS A 75 9.85 1.71 -7.69
N LEU A 76 9.56 1.81 -6.39
CA LEU A 76 9.74 3.05 -5.65
C LEU A 76 11.17 3.23 -5.13
N ILE A 77 11.89 2.15 -4.85
CA ILE A 77 13.16 2.18 -4.12
C ILE A 77 14.36 1.93 -5.02
N HIS A 78 14.21 1.19 -6.11
CA HIS A 78 15.32 0.86 -7.00
C HIS A 78 15.63 1.94 -8.03
N GLN A 79 15.07 3.12 -7.90
CA GLN A 79 15.45 4.22 -8.76
C GLN A 79 16.63 4.97 -8.15
N TYR A 80 17.74 4.92 -8.85
CA TYR A 80 19.01 5.50 -8.47
C TYR A 80 18.97 7.00 -8.16
N PHE A 81 17.97 7.69 -8.65
CA PHE A 81 17.88 9.14 -8.59
C PHE A 81 16.74 9.64 -7.73
N GLY A 82 16.28 8.81 -6.83
CA GLY A 82 15.21 9.19 -5.92
C GLY A 82 13.87 8.61 -6.32
N VAL A 83 12.86 8.98 -5.56
CA VAL A 83 11.52 8.45 -5.68
C VAL A 83 10.72 9.26 -6.69
N ASN A 84 9.97 8.57 -7.55
CA ASN A 84 9.03 9.23 -8.45
C ASN A 84 7.80 9.65 -7.66
N LEU A 85 7.75 10.91 -7.23
CA LEU A 85 6.66 11.42 -6.40
C LEU A 85 5.32 11.41 -7.10
N GLU A 86 5.28 11.57 -8.42
CA GLU A 86 4.03 11.49 -9.18
C GLU A 86 3.45 10.10 -9.13
N LEU A 87 4.31 9.08 -9.24
CA LEU A 87 3.89 7.69 -9.15
C LEU A 87 3.41 7.36 -7.74
N VAL A 88 4.12 7.84 -6.72
CA VAL A 88 3.70 7.66 -5.32
C VAL A 88 2.34 8.30 -5.09
N TRP A 89 2.15 9.54 -5.53
CA TRP A 89 0.88 10.24 -5.33
C TRP A 89 -0.26 9.54 -6.05
N SER A 90 -0.07 9.12 -7.31
CA SER A 90 -1.06 8.39 -8.07
C SER A 90 -1.48 7.10 -7.35
N THR A 91 -0.51 6.38 -6.80
CA THR A 91 -0.76 5.16 -6.03
C THR A 91 -1.60 5.47 -4.79
N VAL A 92 -1.24 6.52 -4.05
CA VAL A 92 -1.97 6.94 -2.85
C VAL A 92 -3.40 7.34 -3.19
N GLU A 93 -3.59 8.09 -4.25
CA GLU A 93 -4.90 8.64 -4.60
C GLU A 93 -5.84 7.57 -5.15
N ILE A 94 -5.33 6.66 -5.98
CA ILE A 94 -6.14 5.71 -6.72
C ILE A 94 -6.14 4.33 -6.07
N GLU A 95 -4.96 3.79 -5.78
CA GLU A 95 -4.83 2.39 -5.38
C GLU A 95 -5.07 2.17 -3.88
N ILE A 96 -4.61 3.07 -3.03
CA ILE A 96 -4.68 2.86 -1.59
C ILE A 96 -6.10 2.83 -1.05
N PRO A 97 -7.01 3.75 -1.44
CA PRO A 97 -8.41 3.66 -0.98
C PRO A 97 -9.09 2.35 -1.41
N ARG A 98 -8.82 1.93 -2.64
CA ARG A 98 -9.38 0.69 -3.20
C ARG A 98 -8.85 -0.53 -2.45
N LEU A 99 -7.54 -0.55 -2.20
CA LEU A 99 -6.89 -1.64 -1.48
C LEU A 99 -7.42 -1.73 -0.04
N LYS A 100 -7.53 -0.59 0.64
CA LYS A 100 -8.03 -0.55 2.01
C LYS A 100 -9.42 -1.16 2.11
N LYS A 101 -10.31 -0.79 1.19
CA LYS A 101 -11.67 -1.33 1.14
C LYS A 101 -11.66 -2.84 0.92
N ALA A 102 -10.85 -3.32 -0.02
CA ALA A 102 -10.75 -4.74 -0.32
C ALA A 102 -10.22 -5.53 0.88
N VAL A 103 -9.20 -5.00 1.55
CA VAL A 103 -8.61 -5.63 2.73
C VAL A 103 -9.63 -5.70 3.87
N GLU A 104 -10.40 -4.64 4.09
CA GLU A 104 -11.43 -4.63 5.11
C GLU A 104 -12.52 -5.66 4.81
N GLU A 105 -12.91 -5.81 3.55
CA GLU A 105 -13.88 -6.83 3.14
C GLU A 105 -13.34 -8.25 3.37
N LEU A 106 -12.07 -8.49 3.04
CA LEU A 106 -11.44 -9.79 3.29
C LEU A 106 -11.37 -10.09 4.79
N LEU A 107 -11.04 -9.11 5.60
CA LEU A 107 -11.01 -9.26 7.07
C LEU A 107 -12.40 -9.56 7.61
N GLY A 108 -13.43 -8.90 7.11
CA GLY A 108 -14.80 -9.10 7.53
C GLY A 108 -15.34 -10.48 7.18
N ALA A 109 -14.78 -11.14 6.19
CA ALA A 109 -15.18 -12.47 5.75
C ALA A 109 -14.45 -13.61 6.49
N MET A 110 -13.50 -13.27 7.33
CA MET A 110 -12.71 -14.26 8.07
C MET A 110 -13.30 -14.66 9.42
#